data_f075dfea20cdc2427fc3ff1609b0cf22
#
_entry.id   f075dfea20cdc2427fc3ff1609b0cf22
#
_cell.length_a   1.000
_cell.length_b   1.000
_cell.length_c   1.000
_cell.angle_alpha   90.00
_cell.angle_beta   90.00
_cell.angle_gamma   90.00
#
_symmetry.space_group_name_H-M   'P 1'
#
loop_
_entity.id
_entity.type
_entity.pdbx_description
1 polymer ?
#
loop_
_entity_poly.entity_id
_entity_poly.type
_entity_poly.pdbx_seq_one_letter_code
_entity_poly.pdbx_strand_id
1 'polypeptide(L)'
;GGYYFPKISGLITSLTASIQNRAGSWRQLSNEGDTPIQTRTYAQMWFNHGLNPTNGKYAYILLPNRTQAQTQTYSQNSGIQILALSNSVHAIKEIVSGIIGANFYGPGNISFINSLNQSSVILKEKDGILDFSAADPVQNQDLLTFELTKNAKSVISKDSKITIVSLSPIKFTVNTTNALGKSFNIKFEL
;
A
#
# COMPACT_ATOMS: atom_id res chain seq x y z
N GLY A 1 -18.77 -8.18 -5.31
CA GLY A 1 -17.56 -7.35 -5.27
C GLY A 1 -17.20 -6.79 -6.62
N GLY A 2 -16.42 -5.72 -6.65
CA GLY A 2 -15.97 -5.08 -7.87
C GLY A 2 -14.47 -4.86 -7.89
N TYR A 3 -13.93 -4.65 -9.09
CA TYR A 3 -12.55 -4.22 -9.31
C TYR A 3 -12.60 -2.91 -10.09
N TYR A 4 -11.84 -1.94 -9.62
CA TYR A 4 -11.64 -0.69 -10.31
C TYR A 4 -10.17 -0.53 -10.69
N PHE A 5 -9.91 -0.18 -11.94
CA PHE A 5 -8.57 0.01 -12.50
C PHE A 5 -8.38 1.48 -12.83
N PRO A 6 -7.60 2.24 -12.02
CA PRO A 6 -7.40 3.67 -12.23
C PRO A 6 -6.73 3.94 -13.59
N LYS A 7 -7.24 4.93 -14.31
CA LYS A 7 -6.62 5.43 -15.55
C LYS A 7 -5.57 6.47 -15.18
N ILE A 8 -4.32 6.06 -15.07
CA ILE A 8 -3.20 6.94 -14.75
C ILE A 8 -2.16 6.82 -15.85
N SER A 9 -1.54 7.94 -16.22
CA SER A 9 -0.47 7.96 -17.21
C SER A 9 0.66 7.00 -16.84
N GLY A 10 1.10 6.17 -17.79
CA GLY A 10 2.14 5.18 -17.60
C GLY A 10 1.69 3.85 -16.98
N LEU A 11 0.39 3.70 -16.64
CA LEU A 11 -0.15 2.41 -16.27
C LEU A 11 -0.62 1.62 -17.49
N ILE A 12 -0.45 0.30 -17.44
CA ILE A 12 -1.06 -0.60 -18.40
C ILE A 12 -2.56 -0.67 -18.09
N THR A 13 -3.37 -0.26 -19.04
CA THR A 13 -4.83 -0.24 -18.93
C THR A 13 -5.52 -1.29 -19.79
N SER A 14 -4.77 -2.06 -20.60
CA SER A 14 -5.31 -3.15 -21.42
C SER A 14 -5.61 -4.36 -20.55
N LEU A 15 -6.72 -4.29 -19.81
CA LEU A 15 -7.25 -5.40 -19.05
C LEU A 15 -7.94 -6.37 -20.01
N THR A 16 -7.51 -7.62 -19.99
CA THR A 16 -8.26 -8.73 -20.61
C THR A 16 -9.03 -9.48 -19.55
N ALA A 17 -10.28 -9.77 -19.81
CA ALA A 17 -11.13 -10.60 -18.95
C ALA A 17 -11.73 -11.74 -19.76
N SER A 18 -11.81 -12.93 -19.17
CA SER A 18 -12.46 -14.09 -19.78
C SER A 18 -13.10 -14.98 -18.72
N ILE A 19 -14.10 -15.75 -19.15
CA ILE A 19 -14.70 -16.82 -18.38
C ILE A 19 -14.36 -18.12 -19.10
N GLN A 20 -13.70 -19.04 -18.40
CA GLN A 20 -13.25 -20.31 -18.99
C GLN A 20 -13.56 -21.48 -18.07
N ASN A 21 -13.95 -22.61 -18.68
CA ASN A 21 -13.97 -23.88 -17.98
C ASN A 21 -12.55 -24.44 -17.91
N ARG A 22 -12.12 -24.79 -16.71
CA ARG A 22 -10.85 -25.48 -16.49
C ARG A 22 -11.09 -26.79 -15.78
N ALA A 23 -10.39 -27.81 -16.22
CA ALA A 23 -10.38 -29.13 -15.62
C ALA A 23 -9.03 -29.41 -14.96
N GLY A 24 -9.05 -30.03 -13.81
CA GLY A 24 -7.85 -30.40 -13.06
C GLY A 24 -8.20 -31.22 -11.84
N SER A 25 -7.20 -31.83 -11.21
CA SER A 25 -7.34 -32.51 -9.92
C SER A 25 -6.45 -31.89 -8.87
N TRP A 26 -6.79 -32.05 -7.61
CA TRP A 26 -5.95 -31.60 -6.49
C TRP A 26 -4.60 -32.29 -6.49
N ARG A 27 -4.52 -33.51 -7.06
CA ARG A 27 -3.28 -34.26 -7.24
C ARG A 27 -2.24 -33.53 -8.07
N GLN A 28 -2.65 -32.65 -8.99
CA GLN A 28 -1.73 -31.83 -9.79
C GLN A 28 -1.06 -30.71 -8.98
N LEU A 29 -1.62 -30.36 -7.83
CA LEU A 29 -1.10 -29.32 -6.93
C LEU A 29 -0.39 -29.89 -5.70
N SER A 30 -0.79 -31.09 -5.27
CA SER A 30 -0.27 -31.73 -4.06
C SER A 30 -0.29 -33.23 -4.19
N ASN A 31 0.79 -33.90 -3.77
CA ASN A 31 0.87 -35.37 -3.77
C ASN A 31 -0.16 -36.05 -2.86
N GLU A 32 -0.72 -35.31 -1.91
CA GLU A 32 -1.78 -35.78 -1.00
C GLU A 32 -3.19 -35.46 -1.54
N GLY A 33 -3.28 -34.78 -2.68
CA GLY A 33 -4.56 -34.36 -3.24
C GLY A 33 -5.33 -35.49 -3.93
N ASP A 34 -6.66 -35.33 -4.02
CA ASP A 34 -7.55 -36.25 -4.72
C ASP A 34 -7.26 -36.29 -6.22
N THR A 35 -7.41 -37.48 -6.82
CA THR A 35 -7.16 -37.73 -8.24
C THR A 35 -8.33 -37.40 -9.18
N PRO A 36 -9.62 -37.40 -8.76
CA PRO A 36 -10.72 -37.12 -9.67
C PRO A 36 -10.60 -35.74 -10.33
N ILE A 37 -10.78 -35.70 -11.65
CA ILE A 37 -10.79 -34.43 -12.39
C ILE A 37 -12.08 -33.67 -12.08
N GLN A 38 -11.90 -32.44 -11.65
CA GLN A 38 -12.98 -31.50 -11.42
C GLN A 38 -12.98 -30.44 -12.52
N THR A 39 -14.13 -30.15 -13.10
CA THR A 39 -14.31 -29.06 -14.05
C THR A 39 -15.05 -27.93 -13.36
N ARG A 40 -14.51 -26.72 -13.42
CA ARG A 40 -15.10 -25.51 -12.84
C ARG A 40 -14.95 -24.34 -13.80
N THR A 41 -15.92 -23.43 -13.72
CA THR A 41 -15.88 -22.16 -14.45
C THR A 41 -15.12 -21.12 -13.64
N TYR A 42 -14.12 -20.50 -14.26
CA TYR A 42 -13.27 -19.46 -13.64
C TYR A 42 -13.40 -18.16 -14.41
N ALA A 43 -13.57 -17.07 -13.67
CA ALA A 43 -13.34 -15.72 -14.17
C ALA A 43 -11.85 -15.40 -14.04
N GLN A 44 -11.25 -14.90 -15.11
CA GLN A 44 -9.84 -14.52 -15.17
C GLN A 44 -9.72 -13.10 -15.65
N MET A 45 -8.80 -12.37 -15.05
CA MET A 45 -8.43 -11.02 -15.46
C MET A 45 -6.91 -10.89 -15.45
N TRP A 46 -6.35 -10.28 -16.48
CA TRP A 46 -4.90 -10.04 -16.55
C TRP A 46 -4.56 -8.81 -17.37
N PHE A 47 -3.41 -8.22 -17.04
CA PHE A 47 -2.79 -7.19 -17.86
C PHE A 47 -1.72 -7.83 -18.74
N ASN A 48 -1.80 -7.58 -20.05
CA ASN A 48 -0.77 -8.01 -20.96
C ASN A 48 0.32 -6.94 -21.02
N HIS A 49 1.48 -7.23 -20.47
CA HIS A 49 2.64 -6.34 -20.47
C HIS A 49 3.49 -6.45 -21.74
N GLY A 50 3.08 -7.27 -22.71
CA GLY A 50 3.85 -7.52 -23.94
C GLY A 50 5.01 -8.49 -23.72
N LEU A 51 5.87 -8.58 -24.76
CA LEU A 51 7.06 -9.44 -24.73
C LEU A 51 8.22 -8.67 -24.07
N ASN A 52 8.91 -9.29 -23.10
CA ASN A 52 10.06 -8.73 -22.39
C ASN A 52 9.76 -7.33 -21.80
N PRO A 53 8.72 -7.17 -20.97
CA PRO A 53 8.32 -5.87 -20.49
C PRO A 53 9.40 -5.27 -19.58
N THR A 54 9.66 -3.97 -19.80
CA THR A 54 10.47 -3.12 -18.92
C THR A 54 9.54 -2.08 -18.31
N ASN A 55 9.54 -1.73 -17.10
CA ASN A 55 8.69 -0.68 -16.49
C ASN A 55 7.17 -0.94 -16.54
N GLY A 56 6.75 -2.22 -16.65
CA GLY A 56 5.32 -2.57 -16.58
C GLY A 56 4.74 -2.19 -15.22
N LYS A 57 3.66 -1.41 -15.21
CA LYS A 57 2.98 -0.96 -13.98
C LYS A 57 1.49 -1.17 -14.11
N TYR A 58 0.85 -1.55 -13.03
CA TYR A 58 -0.60 -1.62 -12.92
C TYR A 58 -1.05 -1.24 -11.51
N ALA A 59 -2.31 -0.84 -11.39
CA ALA A 59 -2.96 -0.64 -10.10
C ALA A 59 -4.41 -1.09 -10.20
N TYR A 60 -4.96 -1.59 -9.12
CA TYR A 60 -6.38 -1.88 -8.98
C TYR A 60 -6.86 -1.63 -7.57
N ILE A 61 -8.17 -1.42 -7.44
CA ILE A 61 -8.85 -1.30 -6.16
C ILE A 61 -9.89 -2.42 -6.08
N LEU A 62 -9.82 -3.21 -5.04
CA LEU A 62 -10.83 -4.21 -4.72
C LEU A 62 -11.94 -3.56 -3.91
N LEU A 63 -13.18 -3.74 -4.37
CA LEU A 63 -14.39 -3.21 -3.75
C LEU A 63 -15.27 -4.35 -3.23
N PRO A 64 -15.02 -4.85 -2.01
CA PRO A 64 -15.79 -5.93 -1.43
C PRO A 64 -17.27 -5.53 -1.29
N ASN A 65 -18.17 -6.49 -1.50
CA ASN A 65 -19.62 -6.33 -1.32
C ASN A 65 -20.29 -5.19 -2.12
N ARG A 66 -19.62 -4.67 -3.16
CA ARG A 66 -20.22 -3.68 -4.07
C ARG A 66 -20.94 -4.38 -5.22
N THR A 67 -22.08 -3.82 -5.61
CA THR A 67 -22.80 -4.19 -6.84
C THR A 67 -22.08 -3.60 -8.06
N GLN A 68 -22.46 -4.03 -9.27
CA GLN A 68 -21.96 -3.45 -10.52
C GLN A 68 -22.21 -1.94 -10.59
N ALA A 69 -23.43 -1.49 -10.28
CA ALA A 69 -23.79 -0.06 -10.30
C ALA A 69 -22.95 0.75 -9.29
N GLN A 70 -22.75 0.23 -8.08
CA GLN A 70 -21.91 0.89 -7.07
C GLN A 70 -20.43 0.94 -7.49
N THR A 71 -19.92 -0.10 -8.16
CA THR A 71 -18.56 -0.12 -8.71
C THR A 71 -18.40 0.90 -9.81
N GLN A 72 -19.40 1.03 -10.69
CA GLN A 72 -19.43 2.03 -11.75
C GLN A 72 -19.47 3.46 -11.20
N THR A 73 -20.31 3.73 -10.21
CA THR A 73 -20.35 5.03 -9.53
C THR A 73 -19.00 5.37 -8.88
N TYR A 74 -18.38 4.40 -8.18
CA TYR A 74 -17.05 4.58 -7.59
C TYR A 74 -16.00 4.91 -8.64
N SER A 75 -16.04 4.30 -9.83
CA SER A 75 -15.07 4.52 -10.89
C SER A 75 -15.08 5.96 -11.45
N GLN A 76 -16.18 6.69 -11.30
CA GLN A 76 -16.31 8.09 -11.74
C GLN A 76 -15.60 9.07 -10.80
N ASN A 77 -15.55 8.73 -9.50
CA ASN A 77 -14.83 9.51 -8.49
C ASN A 77 -14.37 8.58 -7.36
N SER A 78 -13.23 7.94 -7.57
CA SER A 78 -12.70 6.95 -6.62
C SER A 78 -12.17 7.54 -5.31
N GLY A 79 -11.91 8.86 -5.29
CA GLY A 79 -11.28 9.50 -4.13
C GLY A 79 -9.84 9.03 -3.86
N ILE A 80 -9.24 8.24 -4.73
CA ILE A 80 -7.88 7.71 -4.56
C ILE A 80 -6.92 8.41 -5.50
N GLN A 81 -5.83 8.94 -4.93
CA GLN A 81 -4.69 9.49 -5.65
C GLN A 81 -3.49 8.57 -5.45
N ILE A 82 -2.86 8.13 -6.54
CA ILE A 82 -1.56 7.44 -6.48
C ILE A 82 -0.48 8.52 -6.35
N LEU A 83 0.26 8.52 -5.24
CA LEU A 83 1.36 9.43 -4.97
C LEU A 83 2.69 8.92 -5.52
N ALA A 84 2.89 7.60 -5.47
CA ALA A 84 4.06 6.93 -6.02
C ALA A 84 3.72 5.51 -6.46
N LEU A 85 4.33 5.07 -7.55
CA LEU A 85 4.28 3.70 -8.05
C LEU A 85 5.61 3.41 -8.75
N SER A 86 6.60 3.00 -7.99
CA SER A 86 7.96 2.72 -8.43
C SER A 86 8.49 1.45 -7.78
N ASN A 87 9.67 0.99 -8.18
CA ASN A 87 10.30 -0.18 -7.54
C ASN A 87 10.72 0.10 -6.08
N SER A 88 10.85 1.36 -5.68
CA SER A 88 11.26 1.74 -4.33
C SER A 88 10.11 2.15 -3.43
N VAL A 89 9.00 2.67 -3.98
CA VAL A 89 7.87 3.17 -3.18
C VAL A 89 6.54 2.94 -3.89
N HIS A 90 5.57 2.41 -3.16
CA HIS A 90 4.15 2.45 -3.52
C HIS A 90 3.42 3.31 -2.49
N ALA A 91 2.70 4.33 -2.95
CA ALA A 91 1.96 5.22 -2.06
C ALA A 91 0.68 5.73 -2.67
N ILE A 92 -0.35 5.83 -1.84
CA ILE A 92 -1.67 6.35 -2.18
C ILE A 92 -2.13 7.37 -1.15
N LYS A 93 -3.03 8.25 -1.57
CA LYS A 93 -3.81 9.12 -0.69
C LYS A 93 -5.31 8.88 -0.94
N GLU A 94 -6.05 8.66 0.13
CA GLU A 94 -7.51 8.76 0.11
C GLU A 94 -7.88 10.21 0.36
N ILE A 95 -8.55 10.85 -0.63
CA ILE A 95 -8.71 12.31 -0.68
C ILE A 95 -9.67 12.81 0.41
N VAL A 96 -10.77 12.08 0.66
CA VAL A 96 -11.83 12.52 1.58
C VAL A 96 -11.35 12.47 3.04
N SER A 97 -10.71 11.38 3.43
CA SER A 97 -10.19 11.23 4.80
C SER A 97 -8.83 11.92 4.99
N GLY A 98 -8.11 12.21 3.90
CA GLY A 98 -6.75 12.73 3.92
C GLY A 98 -5.68 11.69 4.31
N ILE A 99 -6.06 10.42 4.42
CA ILE A 99 -5.14 9.35 4.81
C ILE A 99 -4.16 9.06 3.66
N ILE A 100 -2.88 9.00 4.01
CA ILE A 100 -1.80 8.53 3.11
C ILE A 100 -1.32 7.18 3.64
N GLY A 101 -1.27 6.18 2.75
CA GLY A 101 -0.61 4.91 3.00
C GLY A 101 0.56 4.72 2.05
N ALA A 102 1.71 4.27 2.57
CA ALA A 102 2.88 4.01 1.74
C ALA A 102 3.67 2.79 2.21
N ASN A 103 4.19 2.05 1.23
CA ASN A 103 5.20 1.02 1.43
C ASN A 103 6.50 1.47 0.76
N PHE A 104 7.55 1.60 1.55
CA PHE A 104 8.91 1.84 1.11
C PHE A 104 9.64 0.50 1.05
N TYR A 105 10.13 0.10 -0.12
CA TYR A 105 10.91 -1.13 -0.33
C TYR A 105 12.42 -0.90 -0.13
N GLY A 106 12.79 0.32 0.22
CA GLY A 106 14.11 0.83 0.54
C GLY A 106 14.00 2.31 0.91
N PRO A 107 15.12 3.04 1.09
CA PRO A 107 15.09 4.48 1.25
C PRO A 107 14.32 5.17 0.12
N GLY A 108 13.47 6.15 0.47
CA GLY A 108 12.67 6.85 -0.52
C GLY A 108 11.85 7.99 0.07
N ASN A 109 11.27 8.79 -0.83
CA ASN A 109 10.46 9.92 -0.44
C ASN A 109 9.12 9.96 -1.19
N ILE A 110 8.11 10.46 -0.53
CA ILE A 110 6.79 10.81 -1.11
C ILE A 110 6.25 12.05 -0.40
N SER A 111 5.66 12.98 -1.15
CA SER A 111 5.09 14.19 -0.57
C SER A 111 6.09 14.85 0.39
N PHE A 112 5.76 14.95 1.68
CA PHE A 112 6.61 15.53 2.71
C PHE A 112 7.34 14.49 3.59
N ILE A 113 7.30 13.20 3.23
CA ILE A 113 7.86 12.09 4.01
C ILE A 113 9.10 11.56 3.30
N ASN A 114 10.20 11.44 4.05
CA ASN A 114 11.40 10.72 3.65
C ASN A 114 11.61 9.57 4.64
N SER A 115 11.59 8.33 4.15
CA SER A 115 11.97 7.14 4.91
C SER A 115 13.39 6.74 4.52
N LEU A 116 14.27 6.60 5.50
CA LEU A 116 15.64 6.16 5.26
C LEU A 116 15.77 4.63 5.24
N ASN A 117 14.68 3.93 5.50
CA ASN A 117 14.63 2.48 5.62
C ASN A 117 13.44 1.90 4.84
N GLN A 118 13.49 0.60 4.58
CA GLN A 118 12.31 -0.15 4.18
C GLN A 118 11.27 -0.09 5.29
N SER A 119 10.05 0.36 4.98
CA SER A 119 9.02 0.58 5.99
C SER A 119 7.63 0.62 5.39
N SER A 120 6.62 0.34 6.21
CA SER A 120 5.22 0.63 5.90
C SER A 120 4.74 1.76 6.79
N VAL A 121 4.10 2.76 6.20
CA VAL A 121 3.56 3.90 6.95
C VAL A 121 2.11 4.17 6.58
N ILE A 122 1.38 4.63 7.56
CA ILE A 122 0.05 5.23 7.38
C ILE A 122 0.00 6.52 8.20
N LEU A 123 -0.53 7.58 7.60
CA LEU A 123 -0.61 8.86 8.29
C LEU A 123 -1.85 9.64 7.87
N LYS A 124 -2.25 10.55 8.74
CA LYS A 124 -3.32 11.51 8.50
C LYS A 124 -2.94 12.86 9.08
N GLU A 125 -3.12 13.88 8.27
CA GLU A 125 -3.05 15.28 8.73
C GLU A 125 -4.45 15.88 8.74
N LYS A 126 -4.85 16.37 9.90
CA LYS A 126 -6.15 17.02 10.09
C LYS A 126 -6.10 18.01 11.24
N ASP A 127 -6.66 19.21 11.02
CA ASP A 127 -6.83 20.24 12.07
C ASP A 127 -5.52 20.59 12.80
N GLY A 128 -4.38 20.67 12.07
CA GLY A 128 -3.07 20.95 12.64
C GLY A 128 -2.44 19.79 13.41
N ILE A 129 -3.01 18.60 13.35
CA ILE A 129 -2.48 17.38 13.95
C ILE A 129 -2.00 16.44 12.85
N LEU A 130 -0.77 15.95 12.98
CA LEU A 130 -0.23 14.87 12.18
C LEU A 130 -0.22 13.59 13.02
N ASP A 131 -1.05 12.62 12.65
CA ASP A 131 -1.08 11.27 13.21
C ASP A 131 -0.29 10.35 12.27
N PHE A 132 0.76 9.71 12.77
CA PHE A 132 1.69 8.91 11.98
C PHE A 132 1.92 7.56 12.64
N SER A 133 1.81 6.49 11.83
CA SER A 133 2.10 5.11 12.23
C SER A 133 3.14 4.51 11.30
N ALA A 134 4.09 3.77 11.84
CA ALA A 134 5.11 3.06 11.08
C ALA A 134 5.35 1.64 11.59
N ALA A 135 5.71 0.75 10.68
CA ALA A 135 6.10 -0.63 10.97
C ALA A 135 7.29 -1.05 10.11
N ASP A 136 8.05 -2.03 10.60
CA ASP A 136 9.01 -2.79 9.80
C ASP A 136 8.30 -4.02 9.19
N PRO A 137 7.96 -4.02 7.89
CA PRO A 137 7.24 -5.12 7.25
C PRO A 137 8.09 -6.36 7.05
N VAL A 138 9.42 -6.25 7.04
CA VAL A 138 10.35 -7.37 6.84
C VAL A 138 10.83 -7.97 8.16
N GLN A 139 10.58 -7.32 9.29
CA GLN A 139 10.86 -7.80 10.66
C GLN A 139 12.34 -8.12 10.93
N ASN A 140 13.26 -7.46 10.22
CA ASN A 140 14.69 -7.70 10.32
C ASN A 140 15.52 -6.42 10.55
N GLN A 141 14.87 -5.28 10.78
CA GLN A 141 15.51 -4.01 11.06
C GLN A 141 15.32 -3.64 12.52
N ASP A 142 16.38 -3.13 13.15
CA ASP A 142 16.35 -2.67 14.53
C ASP A 142 15.88 -1.22 14.67
N LEU A 143 15.96 -0.45 13.58
CA LEU A 143 15.66 0.97 13.59
C LEU A 143 15.05 1.42 12.27
N LEU A 144 13.96 2.17 12.35
CA LEU A 144 13.44 2.97 11.24
C LEU A 144 13.71 4.44 11.51
N THR A 145 14.04 5.20 10.47
CA THR A 145 14.31 6.63 10.54
C THR A 145 13.45 7.38 9.55
N PHE A 146 12.77 8.41 10.04
CA PHE A 146 11.90 9.27 9.25
C PHE A 146 12.29 10.73 9.38
N GLU A 147 12.26 11.42 8.23
CA GLU A 147 12.40 12.86 8.13
C GLU A 147 11.19 13.43 7.41
N LEU A 148 10.55 14.45 7.95
CA LEU A 148 9.40 15.10 7.35
C LEU A 148 9.77 16.56 7.05
N THR A 149 9.40 17.07 5.86
CA THR A 149 9.61 18.47 5.51
C THR A 149 8.61 19.42 6.20
N LYS A 150 8.07 19.00 7.34
CA LYS A 150 7.15 19.75 8.20
C LYS A 150 7.79 20.06 9.53
N ASN A 151 7.30 21.11 10.17
CA ASN A 151 7.68 21.49 11.52
C ASN A 151 6.55 21.16 12.47
N ALA A 152 6.87 20.73 13.68
CA ALA A 152 5.92 20.54 14.76
C ALA A 152 6.18 21.50 15.90
N LYS A 153 5.12 21.97 16.54
CA LYS A 153 5.19 22.75 17.79
C LYS A 153 5.49 21.82 18.96
N SER A 154 4.84 20.67 18.98
CA SER A 154 4.96 19.71 20.08
C SER A 154 4.68 18.27 19.65
N VAL A 155 5.01 17.32 20.52
CA VAL A 155 4.57 15.92 20.45
C VAL A 155 3.39 15.75 21.39
N ILE A 156 2.23 15.44 20.83
CA ILE A 156 1.00 15.19 21.61
C ILE A 156 1.08 13.83 22.31
N SER A 157 1.49 12.80 21.57
CA SER A 157 1.65 11.43 22.09
C SER A 157 2.62 10.64 21.24
N LYS A 158 3.29 9.65 21.80
CA LYS A 158 4.13 8.71 21.08
C LYS A 158 4.28 7.40 21.83
N ASP A 159 4.52 6.31 21.10
CA ASP A 159 4.95 5.04 21.68
C ASP A 159 6.36 5.16 22.29
N SER A 160 6.62 4.37 23.33
CA SER A 160 7.89 4.40 24.07
C SER A 160 9.13 4.05 23.22
N LYS A 161 8.94 3.31 22.14
CA LYS A 161 9.99 2.93 21.19
C LYS A 161 10.36 4.02 20.19
N ILE A 162 9.67 5.18 20.23
CA ILE A 162 9.94 6.30 19.33
C ILE A 162 10.82 7.35 20.04
N THR A 163 11.90 7.74 19.38
CA THR A 163 12.82 8.80 19.82
C THR A 163 12.73 9.99 18.88
N ILE A 164 12.48 11.18 19.41
CA ILE A 164 12.48 12.44 18.65
C ILE A 164 13.91 12.94 18.51
N VAL A 165 14.31 13.25 17.27
CA VAL A 165 15.61 13.85 16.95
C VAL A 165 15.47 15.36 16.78
N SER A 166 14.40 15.80 16.08
CA SER A 166 14.10 17.23 15.85
C SER A 166 12.59 17.41 15.64
N LEU A 167 12.09 18.59 15.96
CA LEU A 167 10.71 19.01 15.64
C LEU A 167 10.66 20.00 14.45
N SER A 168 11.80 20.59 14.06
CA SER A 168 11.88 21.60 12.99
C SER A 168 13.16 21.43 12.16
N PRO A 169 13.11 20.75 10.99
CA PRO A 169 12.03 19.87 10.53
C PRO A 169 11.87 18.63 11.42
N ILE A 170 10.70 17.99 11.34
CA ILE A 170 10.42 16.79 12.13
C ILE A 170 11.38 15.66 11.72
N LYS A 171 12.11 15.10 12.70
CA LYS A 171 12.93 13.89 12.55
C LYS A 171 12.74 13.00 13.77
N PHE A 172 12.54 11.72 13.53
CA PHE A 172 12.40 10.73 14.60
C PHE A 172 12.83 9.34 14.16
N THR A 173 13.09 8.50 15.13
CA THR A 173 13.42 7.09 14.93
C THR A 173 12.45 6.19 15.66
N VAL A 174 12.28 4.99 15.16
CA VAL A 174 11.46 3.94 15.76
C VAL A 174 12.34 2.72 16.00
N ASN A 175 12.49 2.31 17.26
CA ASN A 175 13.18 1.07 17.60
C ASN A 175 12.24 -0.10 17.32
N THR A 176 12.58 -0.94 16.34
CA THR A 176 11.81 -2.10 15.87
C THR A 176 12.41 -3.43 16.32
N THR A 177 13.46 -3.41 17.16
CA THR A 177 14.08 -4.63 17.69
C THR A 177 13.04 -5.50 18.38
N ASN A 178 12.91 -6.73 17.91
CA ASN A 178 11.94 -7.74 18.39
C ASN A 178 10.46 -7.29 18.27
N ALA A 179 10.16 -6.36 17.37
CA ALA A 179 8.80 -5.84 17.21
C ALA A 179 7.87 -6.76 16.41
N LEU A 180 8.41 -7.73 15.64
CA LEU A 180 7.63 -8.70 14.86
C LEU A 180 6.58 -8.05 13.96
N GLY A 181 6.92 -6.94 13.31
CA GLY A 181 6.01 -6.19 12.42
C GLY A 181 4.98 -5.31 13.13
N LYS A 182 5.09 -5.13 14.45
CA LYS A 182 4.21 -4.22 15.21
C LYS A 182 4.32 -2.81 14.68
N SER A 183 3.17 -2.11 14.60
CA SER A 183 3.10 -0.69 14.29
C SER A 183 3.34 0.16 15.53
N PHE A 184 4.01 1.30 15.34
CA PHE A 184 4.29 2.31 16.36
C PHE A 184 3.71 3.64 15.94
N ASN A 185 3.10 4.35 16.89
CA ASN A 185 2.29 5.54 16.63
C ASN A 185 2.90 6.77 17.29
N ILE A 186 2.81 7.90 16.58
CA ILE A 186 3.16 9.22 17.08
C ILE A 186 2.21 10.27 16.54
N LYS A 187 1.86 11.25 17.38
CA LYS A 187 1.07 12.44 17.04
C LYS A 187 1.83 13.70 17.31
N PHE A 188 1.85 14.57 16.31
CA PHE A 188 2.44 15.90 16.37
C PHE A 188 1.37 16.98 16.29
N GLU A 189 1.56 18.07 17.00
CA GLU A 189 0.92 19.36 16.74
C GLU A 189 1.77 20.12 15.74
N LEU A 190 1.20 20.51 14.60
CA LEU A 190 1.91 21.24 13.54
C LEU A 190 1.81 22.76 13.70
#